data_a271157fa1e9fcb06592a6e69aae044d
#
_entry.id   a271157fa1e9fcb06592a6e69aae044d
#
_cell.length_a   1.000
_cell.length_b   1.000
_cell.length_c   1.000
_cell.angle_alpha   90.00
_cell.angle_beta   90.00
_cell.angle_gamma   90.00
#
_symmetry.space_group_name_H-M   'P 1'
#
loop_
_entity.id
_entity.type
_entity.pdbx_description
1 polymer ?
#
loop_
_entity_poly.entity_id
_entity_poly.type
_entity_poly.pdbx_seq_one_letter_code
_entity_poly.pdbx_strand_id
1 'polypeptide(L)'
;MTVRREVKAIGLVSGGLDSTLAVALLKRQGVLVKAVNFYTGFCITETQRRKGGRPDGTVPRNEALRAAADLEVEIEYVDISDAGYLDMLVHPRYGYGANANPCVDCRIFMMARAKEIMEREGADFVFTGEVLGQRPKSQRRDTLRIIERESGLDGRLLRPLSAKLLPPTIPEREGVVDRERLLDISGRSRLRQIALAKEWGILDYPQPAGGCCYLTDESFGRKFFDILGQREELGEERRIAREDVVLLSTGRHFRLSPRAKLIVGRTEVENAILEGFAEGRARLEVRGVLGAVALVEGEPTWEARVLAARILARYGKGKDAARVEVEWREGDLVETYAVEPERDEGRIEALRI
;
A
#
# COMPACT_ATOMS: atom_id res chain seq x y z
N MET A 1 50.12 -0.37 -0.24
CA MET A 1 48.77 -0.63 -0.82
C MET A 1 47.78 -0.38 0.28
N THR A 2 47.10 0.75 0.27
CA THR A 2 45.99 1.02 1.21
C THR A 2 44.83 0.12 0.82
N VAL A 3 44.50 -0.84 1.66
CA VAL A 3 43.28 -1.67 1.50
C VAL A 3 42.12 -0.66 1.48
N ARG A 4 41.50 -0.42 0.32
CA ARG A 4 40.29 0.37 0.24
C ARG A 4 39.23 -0.39 1.06
N ARG A 5 38.74 0.23 2.12
CA ARG A 5 37.61 -0.28 2.89
C ARG A 5 36.47 -0.54 1.93
N GLU A 6 35.87 -1.69 2.02
CA GLU A 6 34.69 -2.06 1.26
C GLU A 6 33.50 -1.18 1.67
N VAL A 7 32.91 -0.47 0.74
CA VAL A 7 31.79 0.46 0.98
C VAL A 7 30.48 -0.29 0.85
N LYS A 8 29.67 -0.29 1.90
CA LYS A 8 28.37 -0.96 1.93
C LYS A 8 27.22 0.06 2.01
N ALA A 9 26.15 -0.13 1.24
CA ALA A 9 24.99 0.74 1.24
C ALA A 9 23.67 -0.04 1.27
N ILE A 10 22.68 0.51 1.97
CA ILE A 10 21.32 0.00 1.99
C ILE A 10 20.49 0.72 0.92
N GLY A 11 19.95 -0.03 -0.04
CA GLY A 11 19.13 0.50 -1.12
C GLY A 11 17.65 0.20 -0.94
N LEU A 12 16.77 1.22 -0.94
CA LEU A 12 15.33 0.99 -0.98
C LEU A 12 14.90 0.66 -2.40
N VAL A 13 14.51 -0.61 -2.62
CA VAL A 13 14.24 -1.15 -3.96
C VAL A 13 12.79 -1.58 -4.08
N SER A 14 12.03 -0.89 -4.94
CA SER A 14 10.66 -1.25 -5.29
C SER A 14 10.56 -2.15 -6.54
N GLY A 15 11.68 -2.38 -7.23
CA GLY A 15 11.72 -3.05 -8.53
C GLY A 15 11.30 -2.18 -9.72
N GLY A 16 10.94 -0.92 -9.49
CA GLY A 16 10.69 0.05 -10.55
C GLY A 16 11.97 0.58 -11.17
N LEU A 17 11.86 1.15 -12.39
CA LEU A 17 12.99 1.66 -13.19
C LEU A 17 13.98 2.49 -12.38
N ASP A 18 13.50 3.49 -11.65
CA ASP A 18 14.38 4.44 -10.95
C ASP A 18 15.19 3.76 -9.82
N SER A 19 14.57 2.88 -9.03
CA SER A 19 15.28 2.15 -7.98
C SER A 19 16.29 1.14 -8.54
N THR A 20 15.96 0.49 -9.66
CA THR A 20 16.87 -0.43 -10.35
C THR A 20 18.09 0.30 -10.91
N LEU A 21 17.89 1.47 -11.54
CA LEU A 21 18.98 2.32 -12.02
C LEU A 21 19.88 2.84 -10.89
N ALA A 22 19.29 3.22 -9.74
CA ALA A 22 20.07 3.67 -8.59
C ALA A 22 21.01 2.59 -8.06
N VAL A 23 20.52 1.33 -7.95
CA VAL A 23 21.35 0.17 -7.60
C VAL A 23 22.46 -0.05 -8.63
N ALA A 24 22.12 -0.09 -9.92
CA ALA A 24 23.09 -0.32 -10.99
C ALA A 24 24.18 0.75 -11.03
N LEU A 25 23.83 2.01 -10.76
CA LEU A 25 24.77 3.13 -10.74
C LEU A 25 25.81 2.99 -9.61
N LEU A 26 25.36 2.60 -8.40
CA LEU A 26 26.27 2.43 -7.26
C LEU A 26 27.11 1.15 -7.37
N LYS A 27 26.54 0.04 -7.86
CA LYS A 27 27.33 -1.17 -8.17
C LYS A 27 28.48 -0.88 -9.15
N ARG A 28 28.22 -0.05 -10.17
CA ARG A 28 29.27 0.38 -11.13
C ARG A 28 30.36 1.22 -10.49
N GLN A 29 30.15 1.77 -9.32
CA GLN A 29 31.16 2.46 -8.53
C GLN A 29 31.86 1.53 -7.52
N GLY A 30 31.50 0.24 -7.48
CA GLY A 30 32.10 -0.74 -6.57
C GLY A 30 31.47 -0.73 -5.16
N VAL A 31 30.27 -0.11 -5.00
CA VAL A 31 29.55 -0.12 -3.73
C VAL A 31 28.86 -1.48 -3.57
N LEU A 32 29.05 -2.12 -2.42
CA LEU A 32 28.26 -3.29 -2.02
C LEU A 32 26.86 -2.85 -1.64
N VAL A 33 25.88 -3.32 -2.39
CA VAL A 33 24.48 -2.97 -2.17
C VAL A 33 23.74 -4.13 -1.52
N LYS A 34 23.11 -3.87 -0.38
CA LYS A 34 22.02 -4.69 0.16
C LYS A 34 20.70 -3.98 -0.12
N ALA A 35 19.84 -4.62 -0.90
CA ALA A 35 18.52 -4.10 -1.21
C ALA A 35 17.55 -4.37 -0.06
N VAL A 36 16.64 -3.42 0.19
CA VAL A 36 15.54 -3.57 1.15
C VAL A 36 14.24 -3.21 0.45
N ASN A 37 13.23 -4.07 0.60
CA ASN A 37 11.88 -3.81 0.16
C ASN A 37 10.93 -3.82 1.35
N PHE A 38 10.23 -2.70 1.58
CA PHE A 38 9.26 -2.58 2.66
C PHE A 38 7.87 -3.01 2.22
N TYR A 39 7.25 -3.88 3.00
CA TYR A 39 5.84 -4.21 2.92
C TYR A 39 5.06 -3.35 3.94
N THR A 40 4.13 -2.54 3.44
CA THR A 40 3.34 -1.61 4.25
C THR A 40 1.90 -2.07 4.50
N GLY A 41 1.48 -3.17 3.90
CA GLY A 41 0.07 -3.62 3.92
C GLY A 41 -0.81 -3.00 2.82
N PHE A 42 -0.39 -1.90 2.20
CA PHE A 42 -1.21 -1.10 1.26
C PHE A 42 -0.78 -1.21 -0.21
N CYS A 43 0.14 -2.12 -0.54
CA CYS A 43 0.59 -2.33 -1.90
C CYS A 43 -0.48 -3.03 -2.74
N ILE A 44 -0.94 -2.39 -3.81
CA ILE A 44 -1.96 -2.94 -4.72
C ILE A 44 -1.47 -4.24 -5.36
N THR A 45 -0.25 -4.27 -5.86
CA THR A 45 0.35 -5.43 -6.52
C THR A 45 0.45 -6.64 -5.58
N GLU A 46 0.89 -6.41 -4.36
CA GLU A 46 1.00 -7.49 -3.36
C GLU A 46 -0.37 -8.01 -2.91
N THR A 47 -1.34 -7.11 -2.74
CA THR A 47 -2.72 -7.52 -2.43
C THR A 47 -3.33 -8.32 -3.59
N GLN A 48 -3.10 -7.92 -4.84
CA GLN A 48 -3.52 -8.70 -6.01
C GLN A 48 -2.90 -10.09 -6.02
N ARG A 49 -1.60 -10.22 -5.72
CA ARG A 49 -0.93 -11.51 -5.60
C ARG A 49 -1.57 -12.40 -4.53
N ARG A 50 -1.83 -11.85 -3.35
CA ARG A 50 -2.50 -12.57 -2.24
C ARG A 50 -3.93 -12.98 -2.57
N LYS A 51 -4.63 -12.22 -3.41
CA LYS A 51 -5.97 -12.53 -3.91
C LYS A 51 -5.97 -13.47 -5.14
N GLY A 52 -4.86 -14.10 -5.47
CA GLY A 52 -4.75 -15.05 -6.59
C GLY A 52 -4.55 -14.44 -7.96
N GLY A 53 -4.30 -13.13 -8.05
CA GLY A 53 -4.01 -12.44 -9.31
C GLY A 53 -4.94 -11.27 -9.61
N ARG A 54 -4.82 -10.76 -10.84
CA ARG A 54 -5.67 -9.72 -11.41
C ARG A 54 -6.98 -10.31 -11.98
N PRO A 55 -7.99 -9.48 -12.26
CA PRO A 55 -9.23 -9.96 -12.90
C PRO A 55 -9.02 -10.66 -14.25
N ASP A 56 -7.92 -10.39 -14.95
CA ASP A 56 -7.52 -11.04 -16.21
C ASP A 56 -6.81 -12.39 -16.01
N GLY A 57 -6.70 -12.88 -14.77
CA GLY A 57 -6.05 -14.14 -14.40
C GLY A 57 -4.52 -14.04 -14.27
N THR A 58 -3.91 -12.88 -14.53
CA THR A 58 -2.46 -12.73 -14.40
C THR A 58 -2.06 -12.50 -12.94
N VAL A 59 -1.03 -13.24 -12.47
CA VAL A 59 -0.46 -13.01 -11.14
C VAL A 59 0.71 -12.03 -11.28
N PRO A 60 0.64 -10.84 -10.64
CA PRO A 60 1.73 -9.87 -10.71
C PRO A 60 3.04 -10.44 -10.16
N ARG A 61 4.14 -10.21 -10.85
CA ARG A 61 5.48 -10.59 -10.37
C ARG A 61 5.87 -9.75 -9.17
N ASN A 62 6.79 -10.29 -8.37
CA ASN A 62 7.49 -9.48 -7.38
C ASN A 62 8.65 -8.74 -8.05
N GLU A 63 8.41 -7.49 -8.40
CA GLU A 63 9.36 -6.69 -9.17
C GLU A 63 10.65 -6.38 -8.40
N ALA A 64 10.58 -6.29 -7.07
CA ALA A 64 11.76 -6.04 -6.26
C ALA A 64 12.70 -7.25 -6.22
N LEU A 65 12.13 -8.48 -6.09
CA LEU A 65 12.90 -9.73 -6.21
C LEU A 65 13.55 -9.87 -7.58
N ARG A 66 12.77 -9.61 -8.64
CA ARG A 66 13.31 -9.66 -10.01
C ARG A 66 14.47 -8.69 -10.17
N ALA A 67 14.30 -7.41 -9.81
CA ALA A 67 15.35 -6.42 -9.95
C ALA A 67 16.61 -6.76 -9.14
N ALA A 68 16.43 -7.33 -7.94
CA ALA A 68 17.55 -7.76 -7.11
C ALA A 68 18.31 -8.95 -7.76
N ALA A 69 17.58 -9.93 -8.31
CA ALA A 69 18.16 -11.06 -9.01
C ALA A 69 18.91 -10.62 -10.28
N ASP A 70 18.30 -9.76 -11.11
CA ASP A 70 18.92 -9.24 -12.35
C ASP A 70 20.20 -8.45 -12.08
N LEU A 71 20.26 -7.78 -10.93
CA LEU A 71 21.42 -7.00 -10.51
C LEU A 71 22.36 -7.77 -9.57
N GLU A 72 22.07 -9.04 -9.26
CA GLU A 72 22.88 -9.87 -8.35
C GLU A 72 23.15 -9.17 -7.01
N VAL A 73 22.09 -8.66 -6.37
CA VAL A 73 22.15 -8.07 -5.04
C VAL A 73 21.28 -8.83 -4.05
N GLU A 74 21.77 -8.94 -2.82
CA GLU A 74 20.96 -9.46 -1.72
C GLU A 74 19.75 -8.54 -1.47
N ILE A 75 18.58 -9.12 -1.21
CA ILE A 75 17.38 -8.37 -0.88
C ILE A 75 16.73 -8.90 0.40
N GLU A 76 16.40 -7.97 1.30
CA GLU A 76 15.64 -8.24 2.52
C GLU A 76 14.23 -7.67 2.39
N TYR A 77 13.21 -8.51 2.69
CA TYR A 77 11.83 -8.08 2.82
C TYR A 77 11.52 -7.75 4.26
N VAL A 78 11.06 -6.53 4.50
CA VAL A 78 10.75 -6.05 5.84
C VAL A 78 9.28 -5.66 5.92
N ASP A 79 8.52 -6.37 6.75
CA ASP A 79 7.13 -6.00 7.05
C ASP A 79 7.13 -4.86 8.08
N ILE A 80 6.69 -3.69 7.66
CA ILE A 80 6.53 -2.50 8.49
C ILE A 80 5.06 -2.16 8.75
N SER A 81 4.12 -3.05 8.42
CA SER A 81 2.69 -2.87 8.67
C SER A 81 2.31 -3.09 10.15
N ASP A 82 3.20 -2.70 11.05
CA ASP A 82 3.01 -2.78 12.49
C ASP A 82 2.13 -1.65 13.05
N ALA A 83 1.87 -1.71 14.37
CA ALA A 83 1.07 -0.70 15.05
C ALA A 83 1.63 0.72 14.89
N GLY A 84 2.95 0.89 14.87
CA GLY A 84 3.57 2.21 14.71
C GLY A 84 3.34 2.80 13.32
N TYR A 85 3.38 1.96 12.26
CA TYR A 85 3.05 2.40 10.91
C TYR A 85 1.55 2.77 10.78
N LEU A 86 0.67 1.95 11.36
CA LEU A 86 -0.78 2.18 11.34
C LEU A 86 -1.15 3.43 12.13
N ASP A 87 -0.52 3.68 13.27
CA ASP A 87 -0.70 4.91 14.05
C ASP A 87 -0.26 6.15 13.25
N MET A 88 0.92 6.11 12.62
CA MET A 88 1.39 7.17 11.72
C MET A 88 0.39 7.45 10.59
N LEU A 89 -0.27 6.42 10.02
CA LEU A 89 -1.28 6.61 8.98
C LEU A 89 -2.51 7.35 9.48
N VAL A 90 -2.91 7.10 10.71
CA VAL A 90 -4.09 7.70 11.34
C VAL A 90 -3.80 9.12 11.84
N HIS A 91 -2.56 9.39 12.30
CA HIS A 91 -2.11 10.65 12.86
C HIS A 91 -0.91 11.24 12.08
N PRO A 92 -1.02 11.49 10.76
CA PRO A 92 0.11 11.98 9.98
C PRO A 92 0.46 13.42 10.34
N ARG A 93 1.73 13.67 10.68
CA ARG A 93 2.24 15.01 11.04
C ARG A 93 2.18 16.00 9.88
N TYR A 94 2.43 15.50 8.65
CA TYR A 94 2.44 16.32 7.43
C TYR A 94 1.13 16.19 6.63
N GLY A 95 0.12 15.56 7.22
CA GLY A 95 -1.21 15.39 6.67
C GLY A 95 -1.28 14.51 5.42
N TYR A 96 -2.49 14.34 4.95
CA TYR A 96 -2.76 13.52 3.77
C TYR A 96 -2.49 14.27 2.47
N GLY A 97 -2.13 13.50 1.43
CA GLY A 97 -2.05 13.95 0.04
C GLY A 97 -3.37 13.76 -0.70
N ALA A 98 -3.30 13.09 -1.86
CA ALA A 98 -4.51 12.62 -2.52
C ALA A 98 -5.11 11.48 -1.69
N ASN A 99 -6.39 11.62 -1.35
CA ASN A 99 -7.13 10.67 -0.51
C ASN A 99 -6.43 10.41 0.84
N ALA A 100 -6.34 9.15 1.30
CA ALA A 100 -5.77 8.76 2.58
C ALA A 100 -4.23 8.62 2.58
N ASN A 101 -3.51 9.27 1.66
CA ASN A 101 -2.08 9.04 1.45
C ASN A 101 -1.17 10.02 2.20
N PRO A 102 -0.52 9.65 3.32
CA PRO A 102 0.44 10.47 4.04
C PRO A 102 1.86 10.30 3.50
N CYS A 103 2.09 10.60 2.20
CA CYS A 103 3.35 10.32 1.50
C CYS A 103 4.61 10.79 2.21
N VAL A 104 4.57 11.92 2.91
CA VAL A 104 5.75 12.46 3.60
C VAL A 104 6.05 11.64 4.83
N ASP A 105 5.07 11.43 5.68
CA ASP A 105 5.19 10.65 6.91
C ASP A 105 5.56 9.18 6.63
N CYS A 106 4.93 8.58 5.61
CA CYS A 106 5.27 7.23 5.15
C CYS A 106 6.75 7.14 4.73
N ARG A 107 7.27 8.15 4.02
CA ARG A 107 8.69 8.18 3.64
C ARG A 107 9.61 8.35 4.83
N ILE A 108 9.28 9.24 5.77
CA ILE A 108 10.04 9.40 7.01
C ILE A 108 10.10 8.08 7.77
N PHE A 109 8.96 7.39 7.93
CA PHE A 109 8.90 6.09 8.61
C PHE A 109 9.77 5.04 7.92
N MET A 110 9.66 4.90 6.59
CA MET A 110 10.47 3.94 5.82
C MET A 110 11.97 4.26 5.92
N MET A 111 12.37 5.55 5.85
CA MET A 111 13.77 5.94 5.96
C MET A 111 14.32 5.72 7.37
N ALA A 112 13.52 5.94 8.43
CA ALA A 112 13.93 5.63 9.79
C ALA A 112 14.18 4.13 9.97
N ARG A 113 13.32 3.26 9.42
CA ARG A 113 13.55 1.81 9.40
C ARG A 113 14.78 1.41 8.58
N ALA A 114 15.02 2.09 7.46
CA ALA A 114 16.23 1.88 6.65
C ALA A 114 17.50 2.28 7.41
N LYS A 115 17.45 3.31 8.24
CA LYS A 115 18.55 3.70 9.13
C LYS A 115 18.86 2.59 10.16
N GLU A 116 17.85 2.02 10.80
CA GLU A 116 18.03 0.90 11.73
C GLU A 116 18.72 -0.29 11.04
N ILE A 117 18.32 -0.60 9.80
CA ILE A 117 18.96 -1.65 9.00
C ILE A 117 20.39 -1.25 8.63
N MET A 118 20.64 -0.01 8.24
CA MET A 118 21.98 0.51 7.93
C MET A 118 22.93 0.31 9.13
N GLU A 119 22.47 0.66 10.33
CA GLU A 119 23.25 0.51 11.57
C GLU A 119 23.48 -0.96 11.92
N ARG A 120 22.45 -1.81 11.82
CA ARG A 120 22.56 -3.26 12.05
C ARG A 120 23.55 -3.93 11.10
N GLU A 121 23.55 -3.54 9.84
CA GLU A 121 24.38 -4.12 8.79
C GLU A 121 25.78 -3.49 8.71
N GLY A 122 26.07 -2.47 9.50
CA GLY A 122 27.32 -1.72 9.44
C GLY A 122 27.52 -1.03 8.09
N ALA A 123 26.42 -0.64 7.41
CA ALA A 123 26.49 0.06 6.13
C ALA A 123 26.81 1.55 6.31
N ASP A 124 27.41 2.16 5.31
CA ASP A 124 27.91 3.54 5.36
C ASP A 124 26.79 4.56 5.13
N PHE A 125 25.80 4.24 4.29
CA PHE A 125 24.70 5.12 3.95
C PHE A 125 23.46 4.36 3.41
N VAL A 126 22.34 5.09 3.35
CA VAL A 126 21.11 4.66 2.69
C VAL A 126 20.98 5.37 1.34
N PHE A 127 20.41 4.72 0.34
CA PHE A 127 20.07 5.37 -0.92
C PHE A 127 18.69 4.97 -1.45
N THR A 128 18.13 5.82 -2.31
CA THR A 128 16.85 5.59 -2.98
C THR A 128 16.92 5.96 -4.46
N GLY A 129 15.98 5.39 -5.23
CA GLY A 129 15.75 5.81 -6.63
C GLY A 129 14.86 7.06 -6.75
N GLU A 130 14.70 7.87 -5.71
CA GLU A 130 13.91 9.10 -5.78
C GLU A 130 14.53 10.11 -6.73
N VAL A 131 13.69 10.74 -7.57
CA VAL A 131 14.10 11.77 -8.53
C VAL A 131 13.47 13.10 -8.16
N LEU A 132 14.29 14.14 -8.07
CA LEU A 132 13.87 15.50 -7.74
C LEU A 132 12.75 15.98 -8.67
N GLY A 133 11.62 16.39 -8.10
CA GLY A 133 10.48 16.94 -8.85
C GLY A 133 9.63 15.90 -9.61
N GLN A 134 9.92 14.60 -9.52
CA GLN A 134 9.15 13.57 -10.22
C GLN A 134 7.78 13.32 -9.57
N ARG A 135 7.70 13.34 -8.24
CA ARG A 135 6.44 13.25 -7.51
C ARG A 135 6.11 14.58 -6.81
N PRO A 136 4.89 15.12 -7.02
CA PRO A 136 4.58 16.50 -6.64
C PRO A 136 4.58 16.77 -5.14
N LYS A 137 4.36 15.76 -4.29
CA LYS A 137 4.33 15.94 -2.83
C LYS A 137 5.63 15.50 -2.16
N SER A 138 6.09 14.26 -2.40
CA SER A 138 7.19 13.66 -1.65
C SER A 138 8.59 13.90 -2.23
N GLN A 139 8.71 14.37 -3.48
CA GLN A 139 10.01 14.54 -4.16
C GLN A 139 10.31 16.01 -4.54
N ARG A 140 9.71 16.96 -3.82
CA ARG A 140 10.12 18.37 -3.89
C ARG A 140 11.38 18.57 -3.04
N ARG A 141 12.20 19.53 -3.40
CA ARG A 141 13.47 19.83 -2.70
C ARG A 141 13.30 19.95 -1.19
N ASP A 142 12.33 20.74 -0.77
CA ASP A 142 12.04 20.98 0.64
C ASP A 142 11.60 19.71 1.36
N THR A 143 10.73 18.93 0.70
CA THR A 143 10.22 17.67 1.24
C THR A 143 11.30 16.61 1.35
N LEU A 144 12.19 16.50 0.35
CA LEU A 144 13.33 15.58 0.42
C LEU A 144 14.26 15.91 1.60
N ARG A 145 14.45 17.20 1.91
CA ARG A 145 15.23 17.65 3.07
C ARG A 145 14.52 17.34 4.40
N ILE A 146 13.22 17.55 4.45
CA ILE A 146 12.40 17.18 5.63
C ILE A 146 12.52 15.68 5.90
N ILE A 147 12.33 14.84 4.89
CA ILE A 147 12.41 13.38 5.02
C ILE A 147 13.78 12.96 5.55
N GLU A 148 14.87 13.53 5.02
CA GLU A 148 16.22 13.23 5.42
C GLU A 148 16.48 13.57 6.89
N ARG A 149 16.10 14.78 7.32
CA ARG A 149 16.26 15.25 8.70
C ARG A 149 15.40 14.45 9.68
N GLU A 150 14.10 14.33 9.40
CA GLU A 150 13.13 13.69 10.34
C GLU A 150 13.34 12.17 10.46
N SER A 151 13.96 11.53 9.47
CA SER A 151 14.36 10.12 9.55
C SER A 151 15.70 9.89 10.26
N GLY A 152 16.41 10.94 10.64
CA GLY A 152 17.72 10.87 11.25
C GLY A 152 18.84 10.40 10.30
N LEU A 153 18.66 10.54 8.99
CA LEU A 153 19.63 10.23 7.94
C LEU A 153 20.33 11.47 7.39
N ASP A 154 20.41 12.57 8.16
CA ASP A 154 21.04 13.81 7.71
C ASP A 154 22.44 13.55 7.11
N GLY A 155 22.61 13.92 5.84
CA GLY A 155 23.82 13.71 5.07
C GLY A 155 24.12 12.26 4.70
N ARG A 156 23.33 11.27 5.11
CA ARG A 156 23.53 9.84 4.82
C ARG A 156 22.46 9.24 3.91
N LEU A 157 21.54 10.05 3.36
CA LEU A 157 20.51 9.62 2.41
C LEU A 157 20.88 10.10 1.00
N LEU A 158 21.45 9.21 0.19
CA LEU A 158 21.87 9.51 -1.17
C LEU A 158 20.72 9.26 -2.16
N ARG A 159 20.57 10.14 -3.15
CA ARG A 159 19.64 10.00 -4.28
C ARG A 159 20.44 10.02 -5.59
N PRO A 160 21.04 8.89 -6.00
CA PRO A 160 22.06 8.84 -7.05
C PRO A 160 21.62 9.46 -8.37
N LEU A 161 20.31 9.34 -8.70
CA LEU A 161 19.77 9.86 -9.96
C LEU A 161 19.63 11.39 -10.00
N SER A 162 19.59 12.05 -8.83
CA SER A 162 19.46 13.53 -8.71
C SER A 162 20.56 14.17 -7.91
N ALA A 163 21.59 13.45 -7.56
CA ALA A 163 22.61 13.89 -6.60
C ALA A 163 23.28 15.20 -6.97
N LYS A 164 23.60 15.42 -8.24
CA LYS A 164 24.24 16.67 -8.72
C LYS A 164 23.35 17.92 -8.56
N LEU A 165 22.04 17.73 -8.37
CA LEU A 165 21.06 18.80 -8.14
C LEU A 165 20.78 19.03 -6.64
N LEU A 166 21.30 18.18 -5.75
CA LEU A 166 21.10 18.23 -4.31
C LEU A 166 22.43 18.55 -3.60
N PRO A 167 22.39 19.01 -2.34
CA PRO A 167 23.63 19.18 -1.56
C PRO A 167 24.41 17.86 -1.47
N PRO A 168 25.76 17.91 -1.48
CA PRO A 168 26.56 16.71 -1.33
C PRO A 168 26.32 16.00 0.00
N THR A 169 26.12 14.69 -0.05
CA THR A 169 26.01 13.83 1.14
C THR A 169 27.38 13.53 1.76
N ILE A 170 27.40 12.92 2.96
CA ILE A 170 28.65 12.51 3.63
C ILE A 170 29.47 11.57 2.74
N PRO A 171 28.92 10.47 2.16
CA PRO A 171 29.68 9.57 1.31
C PRO A 171 30.26 10.24 0.05
N GLU A 172 29.61 11.29 -0.47
CA GLU A 172 30.15 12.08 -1.58
C GLU A 172 31.32 12.98 -1.12
N ARG A 173 31.17 13.66 0.05
CA ARG A 173 32.22 14.53 0.60
C ARG A 173 33.50 13.78 1.02
N GLU A 174 33.30 12.55 1.53
CA GLU A 174 34.40 11.67 1.94
C GLU A 174 35.04 10.90 0.77
N GLY A 175 34.52 11.08 -0.45
CA GLY A 175 35.03 10.40 -1.65
C GLY A 175 34.72 8.89 -1.67
N VAL A 176 33.79 8.42 -0.81
CA VAL A 176 33.34 7.05 -0.76
C VAL A 176 32.49 6.73 -2.00
N VAL A 177 31.74 7.73 -2.46
CA VAL A 177 31.01 7.72 -3.73
C VAL A 177 31.53 8.86 -4.60
N ASP A 178 31.88 8.55 -5.85
CA ASP A 178 32.30 9.54 -6.84
C ASP A 178 31.10 10.34 -7.36
N ARG A 179 30.99 11.60 -6.90
CA ARG A 179 29.89 12.49 -7.29
C ARG A 179 29.83 12.76 -8.79
N GLU A 180 30.97 12.80 -9.49
CA GLU A 180 31.01 13.09 -10.92
C GLU A 180 30.34 11.96 -11.74
N ARG A 181 30.31 10.77 -11.21
CA ARG A 181 29.61 9.61 -11.79
C ARG A 181 28.15 9.54 -11.40
N LEU A 182 27.65 10.41 -10.52
CA LEU A 182 26.22 10.51 -10.18
C LEU A 182 25.48 11.39 -11.20
N LEU A 183 24.13 11.40 -11.11
CA LEU A 183 23.30 12.03 -12.13
C LEU A 183 22.62 13.32 -11.65
N ASP A 184 22.09 14.07 -12.63
CA ASP A 184 21.36 15.33 -12.47
C ASP A 184 19.93 15.25 -13.02
N ILE A 185 19.28 14.10 -12.89
CA ILE A 185 17.93 13.88 -13.40
C ILE A 185 16.93 14.60 -12.50
N SER A 186 15.95 15.28 -13.12
CA SER A 186 14.82 15.91 -12.42
C SER A 186 13.56 15.95 -13.27
N GLY A 187 12.42 16.20 -12.61
CA GLY A 187 11.13 16.35 -13.27
C GLY A 187 10.41 15.04 -13.53
N ARG A 188 9.27 15.13 -14.23
CA ARG A 188 8.35 14.00 -14.43
C ARG A 188 8.71 13.13 -15.66
N SER A 189 9.51 13.66 -16.59
CA SER A 189 9.94 12.90 -17.75
C SER A 189 10.87 11.77 -17.36
N ARG A 190 10.67 10.59 -17.95
CA ARG A 190 11.50 9.40 -17.74
C ARG A 190 12.36 9.04 -18.94
N LEU A 191 12.45 9.91 -19.93
CA LEU A 191 13.21 9.64 -21.17
C LEU A 191 14.69 9.35 -20.87
N ARG A 192 15.30 10.11 -19.95
CA ARG A 192 16.69 9.88 -19.55
C ARG A 192 16.88 8.54 -18.84
N GLN A 193 15.97 8.19 -17.93
CA GLN A 193 16.03 6.90 -17.22
C GLN A 193 15.86 5.74 -18.19
N ILE A 194 14.92 5.82 -19.16
CA ILE A 194 14.70 4.81 -20.18
C ILE A 194 15.94 4.66 -21.09
N ALA A 195 16.56 5.77 -21.48
CA ALA A 195 17.78 5.75 -22.29
C ALA A 195 18.93 5.07 -21.52
N LEU A 196 19.15 5.42 -20.25
CA LEU A 196 20.15 4.80 -19.38
C LEU A 196 19.88 3.30 -19.17
N ALA A 197 18.64 2.91 -18.96
CA ALA A 197 18.27 1.50 -18.81
C ALA A 197 18.64 0.70 -20.06
N LYS A 198 18.34 1.23 -21.24
CA LYS A 198 18.70 0.62 -22.53
C LYS A 198 20.23 0.52 -22.69
N GLU A 199 20.94 1.59 -22.40
CA GLU A 199 22.41 1.63 -22.46
C GLU A 199 23.05 0.59 -21.53
N TRP A 200 22.46 0.40 -20.34
CA TRP A 200 22.97 -0.51 -19.33
C TRP A 200 22.45 -1.94 -19.45
N GLY A 201 21.64 -2.25 -20.46
CA GLY A 201 21.07 -3.59 -20.67
C GLY A 201 19.96 -3.96 -19.69
N ILE A 202 19.39 -2.98 -18.98
CA ILE A 202 18.27 -3.16 -18.06
C ILE A 202 17.00 -3.04 -18.90
N LEU A 203 16.48 -4.15 -19.40
CA LEU A 203 15.35 -4.15 -20.34
C LEU A 203 14.03 -4.55 -19.68
N ASP A 204 14.10 -5.27 -18.55
CA ASP A 204 12.91 -5.71 -17.83
C ASP A 204 12.65 -4.80 -16.59
N TYR A 205 11.61 -4.02 -16.66
CA TYR A 205 11.09 -3.21 -15.56
C TYR A 205 9.61 -2.91 -15.77
N PRO A 206 8.81 -2.77 -14.69
CA PRO A 206 7.39 -2.49 -14.83
C PRO A 206 7.19 -1.12 -15.46
N GLN A 207 6.21 -1.04 -16.36
CA GLN A 207 5.78 0.25 -16.88
C GLN A 207 5.29 1.14 -15.73
N PRO A 208 5.49 2.47 -15.82
CA PRO A 208 5.03 3.39 -14.79
C PRO A 208 3.51 3.27 -14.64
N ALA A 209 3.05 2.57 -13.63
CA ALA A 209 1.65 2.59 -13.23
C ALA A 209 1.41 3.81 -12.34
N GLY A 210 0.32 4.54 -12.57
CA GLY A 210 -0.18 5.49 -11.59
C GLY A 210 -0.56 4.72 -10.31
N GLY A 211 -0.17 5.21 -9.14
CA GLY A 211 -0.57 4.69 -7.84
C GLY A 211 -0.20 3.22 -7.59
N CYS A 212 0.82 2.97 -6.81
CA CYS A 212 1.18 1.61 -6.35
C CYS A 212 0.57 1.27 -4.98
N CYS A 213 -0.19 2.20 -4.39
CA CYS A 213 -0.66 2.14 -3.01
C CYS A 213 -2.17 2.42 -2.94
N TYR A 214 -2.92 1.59 -2.23
CA TYR A 214 -4.35 1.78 -1.99
C TYR A 214 -4.68 3.12 -1.33
N LEU A 215 -3.79 3.66 -0.51
CA LEU A 215 -3.98 4.97 0.13
C LEU A 215 -4.13 6.13 -0.87
N THR A 216 -3.78 5.93 -2.14
CA THR A 216 -4.01 6.90 -3.23
C THR A 216 -5.32 6.67 -3.98
N ASP A 217 -5.99 5.55 -3.74
CA ASP A 217 -7.28 5.21 -4.35
C ASP A 217 -8.41 5.94 -3.64
N GLU A 218 -9.32 6.53 -4.40
CA GLU A 218 -10.44 7.32 -3.85
C GLU A 218 -11.43 6.45 -3.07
N SER A 219 -11.79 5.28 -3.61
CA SER A 219 -12.72 4.37 -2.95
C SER A 219 -12.13 3.83 -1.64
N PHE A 220 -10.83 3.49 -1.65
CA PHE A 220 -10.15 3.09 -0.42
C PHE A 220 -10.10 4.25 0.58
N GLY A 221 -9.79 5.45 0.14
CA GLY A 221 -9.75 6.65 0.98
C GLY A 221 -11.09 6.94 1.67
N ARG A 222 -12.21 6.83 0.93
CA ARG A 222 -13.55 6.99 1.53
C ARG A 222 -13.80 5.97 2.64
N LYS A 223 -13.50 4.70 2.41
CA LYS A 223 -13.65 3.64 3.43
C LYS A 223 -12.75 3.84 4.64
N PHE A 224 -11.53 4.32 4.41
CA PHE A 224 -10.57 4.64 5.46
C PHE A 224 -11.07 5.77 6.36
N PHE A 225 -11.56 6.86 5.79
CA PHE A 225 -12.10 7.98 6.57
C PHE A 225 -13.46 7.65 7.20
N ASP A 226 -14.28 6.81 6.57
CA ASP A 226 -15.53 6.33 7.13
C ASP A 226 -15.31 5.56 8.45
N ILE A 227 -14.36 4.63 8.49
CA ILE A 227 -14.09 3.87 9.74
C ILE A 227 -13.52 4.77 10.83
N LEU A 228 -12.67 5.74 10.48
CA LEU A 228 -12.12 6.68 11.46
C LEU A 228 -13.20 7.61 12.01
N GLY A 229 -14.06 8.18 11.14
CA GLY A 229 -15.17 9.02 11.55
C GLY A 229 -16.18 8.28 12.41
N GLN A 230 -16.50 7.02 12.06
CA GLN A 230 -17.38 6.19 12.88
C GLN A 230 -16.82 5.98 14.30
N ARG A 231 -15.53 5.67 14.43
CA ARG A 231 -14.90 5.47 15.74
C ARG A 231 -14.94 6.74 16.58
N GLU A 232 -14.69 7.89 15.98
CA GLU A 232 -14.81 9.20 16.65
C GLU A 232 -16.25 9.48 17.11
N GLU A 233 -17.26 9.21 16.27
CA GLU A 233 -18.68 9.39 16.62
C GLU A 233 -19.12 8.47 17.76
N LEU A 234 -18.51 7.29 17.88
CA LEU A 234 -18.77 6.33 18.98
C LEU A 234 -17.95 6.64 20.24
N GLY A 235 -17.08 7.65 20.21
CA GLY A 235 -16.18 7.97 21.33
C GLY A 235 -15.04 6.97 21.49
N GLU A 236 -14.73 6.19 20.44
CA GLU A 236 -13.63 5.26 20.40
C GLU A 236 -12.33 5.94 19.99
N GLU A 237 -11.20 5.29 20.29
CA GLU A 237 -9.90 5.76 19.85
C GLU A 237 -9.79 5.76 18.32
N ARG A 238 -9.25 6.84 17.76
CA ARG A 238 -8.94 6.94 16.33
C ARG A 238 -7.75 6.05 15.98
N ARG A 239 -8.03 4.84 15.55
CA ARG A 239 -7.03 3.82 15.20
C ARG A 239 -7.49 2.92 14.08
N ILE A 240 -6.57 2.18 13.48
CA ILE A 240 -6.86 1.03 12.59
C ILE A 240 -5.99 -0.15 12.99
N ALA A 241 -6.50 -1.36 12.79
CA ALA A 241 -5.78 -2.61 12.95
C ALA A 241 -5.42 -3.23 11.59
N ARG A 242 -4.55 -4.24 11.59
CA ARG A 242 -4.22 -4.99 10.35
C ARG A 242 -5.45 -5.63 9.70
N GLU A 243 -6.40 -6.06 10.50
CA GLU A 243 -7.67 -6.62 10.03
C GLU A 243 -8.49 -5.58 9.25
N ASP A 244 -8.57 -4.36 9.76
CA ASP A 244 -9.24 -3.25 9.07
C ASP A 244 -8.64 -3.03 7.68
N VAL A 245 -7.31 -3.07 7.54
CA VAL A 245 -6.62 -2.89 6.25
C VAL A 245 -7.05 -3.93 5.23
N VAL A 246 -7.17 -5.20 5.66
CA VAL A 246 -7.63 -6.30 4.79
C VAL A 246 -9.08 -6.09 4.40
N LEU A 247 -9.95 -5.80 5.35
CA LEU A 247 -11.38 -5.59 5.11
C LEU A 247 -11.63 -4.37 4.22
N LEU A 248 -10.94 -3.22 4.46
CA LEU A 248 -11.07 -2.02 3.63
C LEU A 248 -10.72 -2.26 2.15
N SER A 249 -9.79 -3.19 1.88
CA SER A 249 -9.42 -3.60 0.51
C SER A 249 -10.34 -4.65 -0.10
N THR A 250 -11.33 -5.16 0.65
CA THR A 250 -12.16 -6.31 0.27
C THR A 250 -13.63 -5.89 0.11
N GLY A 251 -14.24 -6.27 -0.99
CA GLY A 251 -15.68 -6.13 -1.18
C GLY A 251 -16.17 -4.70 -1.45
N ARG A 252 -17.51 -4.59 -1.48
CA ARG A 252 -18.27 -3.35 -1.53
C ARG A 252 -18.72 -3.00 -0.13
N HIS A 253 -18.54 -1.74 0.26
CA HIS A 253 -18.90 -1.26 1.60
C HIS A 253 -20.13 -0.37 1.55
N PHE A 254 -21.01 -0.54 2.55
CA PHE A 254 -22.23 0.23 2.71
C PHE A 254 -22.39 0.64 4.17
N ARG A 255 -22.59 1.94 4.44
CA ARG A 255 -22.95 2.45 5.75
C ARG A 255 -24.46 2.32 5.95
N LEU A 256 -24.91 1.33 6.73
CA LEU A 256 -26.31 1.10 6.98
C LEU A 256 -26.92 2.04 8.04
N SER A 257 -26.10 2.38 9.02
CA SER A 257 -26.39 3.33 10.10
C SER A 257 -25.07 3.80 10.72
N PRO A 258 -25.06 4.81 11.60
CA PRO A 258 -23.85 5.23 12.32
C PRO A 258 -23.13 4.06 13.03
N ARG A 259 -23.89 3.03 13.47
CA ARG A 259 -23.36 1.88 14.21
C ARG A 259 -23.24 0.59 13.40
N ALA A 260 -23.58 0.60 12.12
CA ALA A 260 -23.56 -0.64 11.33
C ALA A 260 -23.03 -0.41 9.92
N LYS A 261 -22.09 -1.28 9.50
CA LYS A 261 -21.52 -1.30 8.17
C LYS A 261 -21.62 -2.70 7.56
N LEU A 262 -22.00 -2.77 6.29
CA LEU A 262 -22.08 -4.00 5.51
C LEU A 262 -20.90 -4.05 4.53
N ILE A 263 -20.24 -5.22 4.45
CA ILE A 263 -19.20 -5.54 3.47
C ILE A 263 -19.66 -6.71 2.63
N VAL A 264 -19.78 -6.55 1.30
CA VAL A 264 -20.26 -7.58 0.37
C VAL A 264 -19.13 -8.00 -0.56
N GLY A 265 -18.78 -9.28 -0.58
CA GLY A 265 -17.77 -9.83 -1.47
C GLY A 265 -18.18 -9.75 -2.95
N ARG A 266 -17.17 -9.60 -3.83
CA ARG A 266 -17.36 -9.48 -5.30
C ARG A 266 -16.98 -10.75 -6.04
N THR A 267 -16.09 -11.54 -5.43
CA THR A 267 -15.51 -12.76 -6.00
C THR A 267 -15.45 -13.86 -4.95
N GLU A 268 -15.25 -15.10 -5.38
CA GLU A 268 -15.08 -16.23 -4.46
C GLU A 268 -13.90 -16.03 -3.50
N VAL A 269 -12.79 -15.43 -3.98
CA VAL A 269 -11.64 -15.12 -3.14
C VAL A 269 -12.00 -14.08 -2.06
N GLU A 270 -12.75 -13.04 -2.44
CA GLU A 270 -13.20 -12.05 -1.45
C GLU A 270 -14.22 -12.65 -0.46
N ASN A 271 -15.09 -13.56 -0.91
CA ASN A 271 -15.98 -14.30 -0.02
C ASN A 271 -15.18 -15.13 1.00
N ALA A 272 -14.17 -15.87 0.55
CA ALA A 272 -13.31 -16.66 1.44
C ALA A 272 -12.54 -15.76 2.44
N ILE A 273 -12.09 -14.58 2.01
CA ILE A 273 -11.48 -13.61 2.92
C ILE A 273 -12.49 -13.17 3.97
N LEU A 274 -13.72 -12.77 3.57
CA LEU A 274 -14.74 -12.34 4.51
C LEU A 274 -15.11 -13.46 5.50
N GLU A 275 -15.21 -14.70 5.04
CA GLU A 275 -15.44 -15.86 5.93
C GLU A 275 -14.37 -16.00 7.02
N GLY A 276 -13.11 -15.73 6.69
CA GLY A 276 -12.01 -15.72 7.66
C GLY A 276 -12.11 -14.63 8.73
N PHE A 277 -12.96 -13.61 8.52
CA PHE A 277 -13.21 -12.51 9.46
C PHE A 277 -14.63 -12.53 10.07
N ALA A 278 -15.33 -13.67 9.98
CA ALA A 278 -16.70 -13.80 10.50
C ALA A 278 -16.79 -13.86 12.03
N GLU A 279 -15.70 -14.23 12.71
CA GLU A 279 -15.69 -14.28 14.18
C GLU A 279 -15.96 -12.87 14.76
N GLY A 280 -16.93 -12.79 15.67
CA GLY A 280 -17.39 -11.53 16.28
C GLY A 280 -18.16 -10.60 15.34
N ARG A 281 -18.58 -11.08 14.16
CA ARG A 281 -19.38 -10.33 13.16
C ARG A 281 -20.57 -11.17 12.69
N ALA A 282 -21.60 -10.49 12.23
CA ALA A 282 -22.69 -11.19 11.57
C ALA A 282 -22.32 -11.52 10.12
N ARG A 283 -22.45 -12.80 9.74
CA ARG A 283 -22.25 -13.31 8.38
C ARG A 283 -23.58 -13.51 7.69
N LEU A 284 -23.68 -13.09 6.45
CA LEU A 284 -24.87 -13.24 5.63
C LEU A 284 -24.54 -14.01 4.34
N GLU A 285 -25.48 -14.89 3.94
CA GLU A 285 -25.46 -15.55 2.63
C GLU A 285 -26.88 -15.80 2.11
N VAL A 286 -27.04 -15.88 0.79
CA VAL A 286 -28.31 -16.24 0.17
C VAL A 286 -28.46 -17.77 0.18
N ARG A 287 -29.57 -18.30 0.74
CA ARG A 287 -29.81 -19.72 0.83
C ARG A 287 -30.12 -20.33 -0.54
N GLY A 288 -29.64 -21.55 -0.74
CA GLY A 288 -29.97 -22.36 -1.93
C GLY A 288 -29.32 -21.91 -3.24
N VAL A 289 -28.52 -20.86 -3.24
CA VAL A 289 -27.78 -20.39 -4.43
C VAL A 289 -26.36 -19.96 -4.06
N LEU A 290 -25.39 -20.35 -4.88
CA LEU A 290 -24.04 -19.80 -4.75
C LEU A 290 -24.06 -18.30 -5.08
N GLY A 291 -23.54 -17.49 -4.18
CA GLY A 291 -23.59 -16.05 -4.32
C GLY A 291 -22.53 -15.33 -3.50
N ALA A 292 -22.72 -14.03 -3.33
CA ALA A 292 -21.88 -13.23 -2.47
C ALA A 292 -22.07 -13.60 -1.00
N VAL A 293 -20.98 -13.56 -0.25
CA VAL A 293 -20.99 -13.55 1.21
C VAL A 293 -20.86 -12.10 1.67
N ALA A 294 -21.52 -11.78 2.77
CA ALA A 294 -21.36 -10.48 3.39
C ALA A 294 -21.08 -10.58 4.89
N LEU A 295 -20.40 -9.55 5.41
CA LEU A 295 -20.22 -9.32 6.84
C LEU A 295 -20.90 -8.03 7.26
N VAL A 296 -21.48 -8.01 8.46
CA VAL A 296 -21.93 -6.79 9.12
C VAL A 296 -21.07 -6.53 10.34
N GLU A 297 -20.49 -5.32 10.38
CA GLU A 297 -19.71 -4.82 11.52
C GLU A 297 -20.59 -3.88 12.35
N GLY A 298 -20.42 -3.92 13.67
CA GLY A 298 -21.12 -3.07 14.63
C GLY A 298 -22.46 -3.62 15.10
N GLU A 299 -23.35 -2.74 15.52
CA GLU A 299 -24.63 -3.07 16.17
C GLU A 299 -25.81 -2.68 15.26
N PRO A 300 -26.23 -3.52 14.31
CA PRO A 300 -27.35 -3.21 13.41
C PRO A 300 -28.70 -3.26 14.13
N THR A 301 -29.56 -2.25 13.90
CA THR A 301 -30.99 -2.34 14.24
C THR A 301 -31.67 -3.41 13.38
N TRP A 302 -32.88 -3.78 13.71
CA TRP A 302 -33.66 -4.73 12.90
C TRP A 302 -33.82 -4.26 11.44
N GLU A 303 -34.11 -2.95 11.24
CA GLU A 303 -34.23 -2.34 9.91
C GLU A 303 -32.92 -2.41 9.13
N ALA A 304 -31.78 -2.22 9.80
CA ALA A 304 -30.46 -2.35 9.20
C ALA A 304 -30.13 -3.80 8.82
N ARG A 305 -30.55 -4.80 9.62
CA ARG A 305 -30.41 -6.23 9.29
C ARG A 305 -31.22 -6.58 8.03
N VAL A 306 -32.49 -6.14 7.96
CA VAL A 306 -33.32 -6.35 6.76
C VAL A 306 -32.73 -5.67 5.55
N LEU A 307 -32.20 -4.45 5.69
CA LEU A 307 -31.58 -3.71 4.61
C LEU A 307 -30.28 -4.40 4.15
N ALA A 308 -29.44 -4.91 5.06
CA ALA A 308 -28.27 -5.70 4.74
C ALA A 308 -28.63 -6.94 3.89
N ALA A 309 -29.68 -7.67 4.30
CA ALA A 309 -30.18 -8.83 3.56
C ALA A 309 -30.67 -8.45 2.15
N ARG A 310 -31.41 -7.34 2.00
CA ARG A 310 -31.88 -6.83 0.70
C ARG A 310 -30.72 -6.42 -0.22
N ILE A 311 -29.69 -5.76 0.33
CA ILE A 311 -28.48 -5.38 -0.42
C ILE A 311 -27.72 -6.62 -0.86
N LEU A 312 -27.50 -7.61 0.03
CA LEU A 312 -26.83 -8.85 -0.32
C LEU A 312 -27.57 -9.59 -1.44
N ALA A 313 -28.91 -9.72 -1.33
CA ALA A 313 -29.74 -10.37 -2.33
C ALA A 313 -29.58 -9.79 -3.74
N ARG A 314 -29.37 -8.49 -3.86
CA ARG A 314 -29.10 -7.78 -5.12
C ARG A 314 -27.80 -8.26 -5.81
N TYR A 315 -26.76 -8.60 -5.04
CA TYR A 315 -25.44 -8.99 -5.59
C TYR A 315 -25.29 -10.50 -5.81
N GLY A 316 -26.31 -11.29 -5.50
CA GLY A 316 -26.35 -12.74 -5.70
C GLY A 316 -27.03 -13.17 -7.01
N LYS A 317 -27.04 -14.46 -7.28
CA LYS A 317 -27.78 -15.06 -8.40
C LYS A 317 -29.31 -14.91 -8.26
N GLY A 318 -29.78 -14.55 -7.07
CA GLY A 318 -31.20 -14.27 -6.80
C GLY A 318 -31.65 -12.84 -7.09
N LYS A 319 -30.83 -11.98 -7.71
CA LYS A 319 -31.10 -10.55 -7.93
C LYS A 319 -32.41 -10.23 -8.66
N ASP A 320 -32.85 -11.13 -9.56
CA ASP A 320 -34.04 -10.97 -10.38
C ASP A 320 -35.26 -11.68 -9.76
N ALA A 321 -35.09 -12.41 -8.68
CA ALA A 321 -36.18 -13.07 -7.99
C ALA A 321 -37.09 -12.05 -7.28
N ALA A 322 -38.38 -12.39 -7.17
CA ALA A 322 -39.32 -11.57 -6.40
C ALA A 322 -38.98 -11.58 -4.90
N ARG A 323 -38.49 -12.72 -4.41
CA ARG A 323 -38.09 -12.89 -3.01
C ARG A 323 -37.01 -13.94 -2.88
N VAL A 324 -36.07 -13.71 -1.97
CA VAL A 324 -34.99 -14.65 -1.62
C VAL A 324 -34.86 -14.78 -0.11
N GLU A 325 -34.37 -15.93 0.33
CA GLU A 325 -34.05 -16.17 1.73
C GLU A 325 -32.58 -15.88 1.97
N VAL A 326 -32.29 -14.99 2.93
CA VAL A 326 -30.96 -14.67 3.38
C VAL A 326 -30.75 -15.19 4.79
N GLU A 327 -29.79 -16.04 4.99
CA GLU A 327 -29.37 -16.51 6.30
C GLU A 327 -28.47 -15.43 6.95
N TRP A 328 -28.77 -15.09 8.18
CA TRP A 328 -27.98 -14.28 9.09
C TRP A 328 -27.41 -15.18 10.17
N ARG A 329 -26.10 -15.18 10.35
CA ARG A 329 -25.43 -15.95 11.38
C ARG A 329 -24.52 -15.06 12.21
N GLU A 330 -24.69 -15.05 13.53
CA GLU A 330 -23.90 -14.26 14.47
C GLU A 330 -23.68 -15.10 15.74
N GLY A 331 -22.50 -15.69 15.89
CA GLY A 331 -22.25 -16.71 16.90
C GLY A 331 -23.21 -17.91 16.73
N ASP A 332 -23.93 -18.22 17.79
CA ASP A 332 -24.94 -19.29 17.79
C ASP A 332 -26.30 -18.85 17.24
N LEU A 333 -26.52 -17.54 17.03
CA LEU A 333 -27.75 -17.02 16.47
C LEU A 333 -27.81 -17.31 14.96
N VAL A 334 -28.86 -17.97 14.52
CA VAL A 334 -29.17 -18.20 13.10
C VAL A 334 -30.57 -17.74 12.82
N GLU A 335 -30.74 -16.74 11.98
CA GLU A 335 -32.03 -16.21 11.53
C GLU A 335 -32.15 -16.28 10.02
N THR A 336 -33.37 -16.31 9.49
CA THR A 336 -33.62 -16.27 8.04
C THR A 336 -34.53 -15.11 7.71
N TYR A 337 -34.07 -14.25 6.81
CA TYR A 337 -34.82 -13.11 6.30
C TYR A 337 -35.30 -13.40 4.89
N ALA A 338 -36.64 -13.47 4.70
CA ALA A 338 -37.23 -13.55 3.38
C ALA A 338 -37.44 -12.11 2.84
N VAL A 339 -36.60 -11.69 1.90
CA VAL A 339 -36.50 -10.30 1.43
C VAL A 339 -36.63 -10.18 -0.08
N GLU A 340 -37.08 -9.03 -0.54
CA GLU A 340 -36.94 -8.59 -1.93
C GLU A 340 -35.56 -7.93 -2.13
N PRO A 341 -34.85 -8.27 -3.22
CA PRO A 341 -33.57 -7.60 -3.53
C PRO A 341 -33.75 -6.08 -3.62
N GLU A 342 -32.79 -5.32 -3.08
CA GLU A 342 -32.84 -3.86 -3.18
C GLU A 342 -32.67 -3.41 -4.64
N ARG A 343 -33.63 -2.67 -5.16
CA ARG A 343 -33.67 -2.22 -6.57
C ARG A 343 -33.48 -0.71 -6.74
N ASP A 344 -33.57 0.04 -5.64
CA ASP A 344 -33.38 1.48 -5.67
C ASP A 344 -31.86 1.81 -5.77
N GLU A 345 -31.42 2.19 -6.99
CA GLU A 345 -30.05 2.60 -7.25
C GLU A 345 -29.65 3.84 -6.44
N GLY A 346 -30.54 4.79 -6.29
CA GLY A 346 -30.26 6.02 -5.54
C GLY A 346 -29.99 5.72 -4.07
N ARG A 347 -30.76 4.79 -3.49
CA ARG A 347 -30.53 4.33 -2.13
C ARG A 347 -29.22 3.58 -1.98
N ILE A 348 -28.89 2.69 -2.92
CA ILE A 348 -27.63 1.94 -2.92
C ILE A 348 -26.43 2.90 -2.99
N GLU A 349 -26.46 3.89 -3.89
CA GLU A 349 -25.36 4.86 -4.02
C GLU A 349 -25.25 5.77 -2.78
N ALA A 350 -26.38 6.16 -2.19
CA ALA A 350 -26.37 6.96 -0.95
C ALA A 350 -25.75 6.22 0.26
N LEU A 351 -25.81 4.90 0.28
CA LEU A 351 -25.25 4.05 1.33
C LEU A 351 -23.80 3.63 1.05
N ARG A 352 -23.36 3.75 -0.21
CA ARG A 352 -22.03 3.29 -0.64
C ARG A 352 -20.91 4.19 -0.14
N ILE A 353 -19.90 3.54 0.49
CA ILE A 353 -18.68 4.18 0.97
C ILE A 353 -17.61 4.18 -0.12
#